data_d68170cf4e4fb9eb5078c91902304310
#
_entry.id   d68170cf4e4fb9eb5078c91902304310
#
_cell.length_a   1.000
_cell.length_b   1.000
_cell.length_c   1.000
_cell.angle_alpha   90.00
_cell.angle_beta   90.00
_cell.angle_gamma   90.00
#
_symmetry.space_group_name_H-M   'P 1'
#
loop_
_entity.id
_entity.type
_entity.pdbx_description
1 polymer ?
#
loop_
_entity_poly.entity_id
_entity_poly.type
_entity_poly.pdbx_seq_one_letter_code
_entity_poly.pdbx_strand_id
1 'polypeptide(L)'
;MKPIGRWIPALPGIIALLAASVPGAALAQQQVVVVTSFPKELTGAYKAAFEKRNPGIRVEILNKPTPAGVAYIREAPAANKPDVFWVSAPDAFEVLSKENLLAKIESPAKEVPAKIGNYPINDPRGFYLGQALAGYGMMWNTRYMAANKLPEPREWADLTKPVYFSHVAMSSPSRSGTTHLTVETILQGEGWEKGWRQMLMIAANCAAITERSFGVPDGVNNGQYGIGLVIDFFGLSAMASGFPTKFVYPSVTAIVPANIGMVAGARNAENARRFINYTMSVEGQELLFDPKISRLPVLPSVYKKAPAGFPNPFTGKIKPKVNFDSELSETRYYVVSSLFDHTITFRHRELTAAARAIQQAEARLAGKPNAQAQKLLAEARELAFTPVVSEQKSKDKEFVALFRETKRSAEKTKQITGLEEYWSSTARKNYQRAAELANQAAAMAK
;
A
#
# COMPACT_ATOMS: atom_id res chain seq x y z
N MET A 1 -8.91 102.83 -41.77
CA MET A 1 -9.00 101.89 -40.70
C MET A 1 -9.01 100.47 -41.33
N LYS A 2 -8.02 99.65 -41.07
CA LYS A 2 -7.73 98.41 -41.76
C LYS A 2 -8.50 97.21 -41.16
N PRO A 3 -9.00 96.26 -41.94
CA PRO A 3 -9.49 94.98 -41.40
C PRO A 3 -8.39 93.91 -41.31
N ILE A 4 -8.42 93.18 -40.26
CA ILE A 4 -7.47 92.15 -39.89
C ILE A 4 -7.88 90.79 -40.56
N GLY A 5 -6.96 90.23 -41.34
CA GLY A 5 -7.14 88.91 -41.93
C GLY A 5 -6.96 87.76 -40.90
N ARG A 6 -7.90 86.82 -40.91
CA ARG A 6 -7.85 85.58 -40.13
C ARG A 6 -7.12 84.48 -40.96
N TRP A 7 -6.01 84.01 -40.43
CA TRP A 7 -5.36 82.78 -40.89
C TRP A 7 -5.94 81.61 -40.14
N ILE A 8 -6.34 80.56 -40.88
CA ILE A 8 -6.72 79.24 -40.35
C ILE A 8 -5.55 78.31 -40.59
N PRO A 9 -4.97 77.62 -39.55
CA PRO A 9 -3.97 76.59 -39.79
C PRO A 9 -4.65 75.24 -40.08
N ALA A 10 -4.17 74.54 -41.11
CA ALA A 10 -4.53 73.19 -41.46
C ALA A 10 -4.07 72.23 -40.38
N LEU A 11 -4.95 71.37 -39.91
CA LEU A 11 -4.62 70.19 -39.06
C LEU A 11 -4.08 69.06 -39.94
N PRO A 12 -2.97 68.39 -39.55
CA PRO A 12 -2.58 67.17 -40.14
C PRO A 12 -3.42 66.01 -39.65
N GLY A 13 -3.99 65.24 -40.54
CA GLY A 13 -4.78 64.02 -40.25
C GLY A 13 -3.93 62.96 -39.55
N ILE A 14 -4.33 62.57 -38.35
CA ILE A 14 -3.80 61.42 -37.60
C ILE A 14 -4.51 60.19 -38.15
N ILE A 15 -3.76 59.38 -38.93
CA ILE A 15 -4.17 57.99 -39.27
C ILE A 15 -3.98 57.14 -38.02
N ALA A 16 -5.06 56.84 -37.33
CA ALA A 16 -5.08 55.88 -36.24
C ALA A 16 -4.98 54.44 -36.82
N LEU A 17 -3.80 53.84 -36.73
CA LEU A 17 -3.63 52.40 -36.94
C LEU A 17 -4.39 51.69 -35.80
N LEU A 18 -5.57 51.15 -36.10
CA LEU A 18 -6.22 50.13 -35.26
C LEU A 18 -5.39 48.84 -35.34
N ALA A 19 -4.47 48.67 -34.35
CA ALA A 19 -3.87 47.39 -34.08
C ALA A 19 -4.98 46.47 -33.56
N ALA A 20 -5.48 45.59 -34.44
CA ALA A 20 -6.36 44.48 -34.04
C ALA A 20 -5.56 43.57 -33.10
N SER A 21 -5.70 43.74 -31.78
CA SER A 21 -5.28 42.80 -30.79
C SER A 21 -6.16 41.55 -30.95
N VAL A 22 -5.63 40.55 -31.68
CA VAL A 22 -6.20 39.20 -31.67
C VAL A 22 -6.09 38.76 -30.19
N PRO A 23 -7.21 38.50 -29.49
CA PRO A 23 -7.11 37.92 -28.18
C PRO A 23 -6.50 36.53 -28.41
N GLY A 24 -5.24 36.36 -28.01
CA GLY A 24 -4.65 35.05 -27.88
C GLY A 24 -5.58 34.27 -26.94
N ALA A 25 -6.35 33.34 -27.50
CA ALA A 25 -7.10 32.37 -26.72
C ALA A 25 -6.08 31.73 -25.81
N ALA A 26 -6.04 32.12 -24.54
CA ALA A 26 -5.32 31.39 -23.52
C ALA A 26 -5.91 29.98 -23.54
N LEU A 27 -5.22 29.06 -24.18
CA LEU A 27 -5.58 27.64 -24.18
C LEU A 27 -5.68 27.27 -22.71
N ALA A 28 -6.91 27.08 -22.24
CA ALA A 28 -7.14 26.63 -20.86
C ALA A 28 -6.23 25.42 -20.65
N GLN A 29 -5.32 25.55 -19.69
CA GLN A 29 -4.33 24.53 -19.43
C GLN A 29 -5.05 23.25 -19.10
N GLN A 30 -4.95 22.25 -19.98
CA GLN A 30 -5.56 20.95 -19.80
C GLN A 30 -4.85 20.22 -18.64
N GLN A 31 -5.59 19.45 -17.87
CA GLN A 31 -5.01 18.72 -16.74
C GLN A 31 -5.48 17.27 -16.71
N VAL A 32 -4.78 16.47 -15.93
CA VAL A 32 -5.22 15.15 -15.48
C VAL A 32 -4.94 15.05 -13.97
N VAL A 33 -5.97 14.71 -13.20
CA VAL A 33 -5.91 14.59 -11.74
C VAL A 33 -5.75 13.11 -11.37
N VAL A 34 -4.62 12.77 -10.77
CA VAL A 34 -4.24 11.38 -10.42
C VAL A 34 -4.25 11.20 -8.92
N VAL A 35 -5.15 10.36 -8.41
CA VAL A 35 -5.13 9.90 -7.00
C VAL A 35 -4.21 8.69 -6.90
N THR A 36 -3.23 8.78 -6.02
CA THR A 36 -2.22 7.72 -5.86
C THR A 36 -1.67 7.65 -4.45
N SER A 37 -1.22 6.45 -4.04
CA SER A 37 -0.46 6.25 -2.80
C SER A 37 1.04 6.11 -3.04
N PHE A 38 1.49 6.22 -4.27
CA PHE A 38 2.89 6.02 -4.63
C PHE A 38 3.79 7.17 -4.18
N PRO A 39 5.07 6.89 -3.89
CA PRO A 39 6.04 7.91 -3.50
C PRO A 39 6.32 8.89 -4.65
N LYS A 40 6.85 10.06 -4.27
CA LYS A 40 7.10 11.19 -5.20
C LYS A 40 8.14 10.87 -6.28
N GLU A 41 9.07 9.98 -6.00
CA GLU A 41 10.10 9.53 -6.93
C GLU A 41 9.46 8.94 -8.20
N LEU A 42 8.47 8.07 -8.03
CA LEU A 42 7.74 7.48 -9.14
C LEU A 42 6.80 8.51 -9.78
N THR A 43 5.95 9.14 -8.99
CA THR A 43 4.93 10.06 -9.53
C THR A 43 5.54 11.27 -10.21
N GLY A 44 6.65 11.79 -9.68
CA GLY A 44 7.41 12.90 -10.27
C GLY A 44 8.07 12.54 -11.59
N ALA A 45 8.66 11.34 -11.70
CA ALA A 45 9.26 10.87 -12.94
C ALA A 45 8.22 10.73 -14.06
N TYR A 46 7.09 10.08 -13.77
CA TYR A 46 6.00 9.95 -14.75
C TYR A 46 5.36 11.29 -15.11
N LYS A 47 5.13 12.17 -14.13
CA LYS A 47 4.64 13.54 -14.38
C LYS A 47 5.57 14.29 -15.34
N ALA A 48 6.85 14.36 -15.03
CA ALA A 48 7.83 15.09 -15.84
C ALA A 48 7.93 14.53 -17.28
N ALA A 49 8.00 13.21 -17.42
CA ALA A 49 8.11 12.56 -18.72
C ALA A 49 6.81 12.69 -19.54
N PHE A 50 5.65 12.54 -18.92
CA PHE A 50 4.36 12.71 -19.59
C PHE A 50 4.13 14.16 -20.05
N GLU A 51 4.37 15.16 -19.18
CA GLU A 51 4.20 16.57 -19.49
C GLU A 51 5.16 17.04 -20.61
N LYS A 52 6.40 16.52 -20.61
CA LYS A 52 7.35 16.77 -21.70
C LYS A 52 6.83 16.26 -23.05
N ARG A 53 6.18 15.09 -23.07
CA ARG A 53 5.64 14.47 -24.29
C ARG A 53 4.30 15.06 -24.71
N ASN A 54 3.56 15.67 -23.80
CA ASN A 54 2.23 16.26 -24.00
C ASN A 54 2.22 17.72 -23.57
N PRO A 55 2.87 18.64 -24.33
CA PRO A 55 2.88 20.04 -24.00
C PRO A 55 1.44 20.59 -23.88
N GLY A 56 1.14 21.32 -22.81
CA GLY A 56 -0.20 21.85 -22.52
C GLY A 56 -1.07 21.00 -21.60
N ILE A 57 -0.68 19.75 -21.29
CA ILE A 57 -1.36 18.92 -20.30
C ILE A 57 -0.54 18.87 -19.00
N ARG A 58 -1.13 19.27 -17.88
CA ARG A 58 -0.54 19.16 -16.54
C ARG A 58 -1.05 17.95 -15.80
N VAL A 59 -0.14 17.28 -15.08
CA VAL A 59 -0.49 16.19 -14.17
C VAL A 59 -0.56 16.75 -12.74
N GLU A 60 -1.72 16.66 -12.14
CA GLU A 60 -1.94 16.94 -10.72
C GLU A 60 -1.93 15.63 -9.93
N ILE A 61 -1.04 15.54 -8.94
CA ILE A 61 -0.89 14.35 -8.09
C ILE A 61 -1.54 14.60 -6.74
N LEU A 62 -2.61 13.87 -6.46
CA LEU A 62 -3.26 13.82 -5.15
C LEU A 62 -2.74 12.58 -4.39
N ASN A 63 -1.68 12.77 -3.60
CA ASN A 63 -1.09 11.67 -2.82
C ASN A 63 -1.92 11.39 -1.56
N LYS A 64 -2.51 10.20 -1.51
CA LYS A 64 -3.34 9.72 -0.39
C LYS A 64 -2.99 8.27 -0.05
N PRO A 65 -3.09 7.84 1.23
CA PRO A 65 -3.15 6.41 1.54
C PRO A 65 -4.21 5.72 0.69
N THR A 66 -3.99 4.47 0.29
CA THR A 66 -4.93 3.76 -0.60
C THR A 66 -6.37 3.77 -0.09
N PRO A 67 -6.66 3.44 1.19
CA PRO A 67 -8.03 3.51 1.70
C PRO A 67 -8.63 4.92 1.66
N ALA A 68 -7.83 5.95 1.97
CA ALA A 68 -8.26 7.34 1.87
C ALA A 68 -8.49 7.78 0.41
N GLY A 69 -7.73 7.22 -0.54
CA GLY A 69 -7.95 7.42 -1.98
C GLY A 69 -9.27 6.82 -2.45
N VAL A 70 -9.61 5.61 -2.00
CA VAL A 70 -10.90 4.97 -2.25
C VAL A 70 -12.05 5.83 -1.70
N ALA A 71 -11.96 6.26 -0.44
CA ALA A 71 -12.97 7.11 0.18
C ALA A 71 -13.12 8.45 -0.58
N TYR A 72 -12.00 9.07 -0.95
CA TYR A 72 -12.00 10.32 -1.71
C TYR A 72 -12.73 10.18 -3.06
N ILE A 73 -12.45 9.12 -3.83
CA ILE A 73 -13.13 8.88 -5.12
C ILE A 73 -14.62 8.67 -4.94
N ARG A 74 -15.00 7.95 -3.88
CA ARG A 74 -16.39 7.67 -3.56
C ARG A 74 -17.18 8.94 -3.19
N GLU A 75 -16.58 9.81 -2.38
CA GLU A 75 -17.21 10.99 -1.81
C GLU A 75 -17.10 12.23 -2.70
N ALA A 76 -16.20 12.23 -3.69
CA ALA A 76 -15.96 13.38 -4.56
C ALA A 76 -17.22 13.74 -5.35
N PRO A 77 -17.70 15.01 -5.26
CA PRO A 77 -18.80 15.47 -6.08
C PRO A 77 -18.40 15.47 -7.57
N ALA A 78 -19.37 15.38 -8.47
CA ALA A 78 -19.12 15.30 -9.92
C ALA A 78 -18.21 16.43 -10.44
N ALA A 79 -18.32 17.63 -9.88
CA ALA A 79 -17.50 18.78 -10.25
C ALA A 79 -16.01 18.64 -9.85
N ASN A 80 -15.68 17.75 -8.90
CA ASN A 80 -14.33 17.58 -8.35
C ASN A 80 -13.84 16.13 -8.44
N LYS A 81 -14.47 15.30 -9.28
CA LYS A 81 -14.02 13.91 -9.51
C LYS A 81 -12.59 13.91 -10.06
N PRO A 82 -11.68 13.10 -9.48
CA PRO A 82 -10.37 12.86 -10.07
C PRO A 82 -10.53 12.05 -11.35
N ASP A 83 -9.46 11.99 -12.16
CA ASP A 83 -9.49 11.34 -13.45
C ASP A 83 -8.93 9.92 -13.42
N VAL A 84 -7.88 9.71 -12.63
CA VAL A 84 -7.14 8.44 -12.57
C VAL A 84 -6.93 7.99 -11.13
N PHE A 85 -7.09 6.70 -10.89
CA PHE A 85 -6.67 6.02 -9.67
C PHE A 85 -5.48 5.10 -9.99
N TRP A 86 -4.36 5.25 -9.25
CA TRP A 86 -3.12 4.55 -9.54
C TRP A 86 -2.42 4.11 -8.25
N VAL A 87 -2.56 2.84 -7.86
CA VAL A 87 -2.05 2.29 -6.59
C VAL A 87 -1.63 0.83 -6.72
N SER A 88 -0.92 0.30 -5.70
CA SER A 88 -0.40 -1.08 -5.66
C SER A 88 -1.40 -2.13 -5.14
N ALA A 89 -2.68 -1.80 -5.03
CA ALA A 89 -3.64 -2.63 -4.31
C ALA A 89 -4.80 -3.04 -5.24
N PRO A 90 -4.75 -4.22 -5.90
CA PRO A 90 -5.81 -4.68 -6.81
C PRO A 90 -7.17 -4.81 -6.12
N ASP A 91 -7.22 -5.19 -4.86
CA ASP A 91 -8.44 -5.26 -4.05
C ASP A 91 -9.15 -3.90 -3.88
N ALA A 92 -8.38 -2.80 -3.83
CA ALA A 92 -8.96 -1.45 -3.83
C ALA A 92 -9.67 -1.13 -5.15
N PHE A 93 -9.19 -1.67 -6.27
CA PHE A 93 -9.88 -1.56 -7.56
C PHE A 93 -11.13 -2.44 -7.61
N GLU A 94 -11.12 -3.62 -6.99
CA GLU A 94 -12.33 -4.44 -6.84
C GLU A 94 -13.42 -3.70 -6.05
N VAL A 95 -13.05 -3.02 -4.95
CA VAL A 95 -13.99 -2.16 -4.19
C VAL A 95 -14.62 -1.11 -5.11
N LEU A 96 -13.79 -0.32 -5.81
CA LEU A 96 -14.30 0.75 -6.68
C LEU A 96 -15.09 0.23 -7.89
N SER A 97 -14.68 -0.90 -8.47
CA SER A 97 -15.36 -1.53 -9.60
C SER A 97 -16.76 -2.03 -9.23
N LYS A 98 -16.91 -2.69 -8.09
CA LYS A 98 -18.20 -3.15 -7.57
C LYS A 98 -19.16 -2.00 -7.24
N GLU A 99 -18.63 -0.84 -6.92
CA GLU A 99 -19.39 0.39 -6.66
C GLU A 99 -19.65 1.22 -7.94
N ASN A 100 -19.28 0.71 -9.12
CA ASN A 100 -19.39 1.42 -10.42
C ASN A 100 -18.65 2.76 -10.45
N LEU A 101 -17.53 2.87 -9.71
CA LEU A 101 -16.71 4.08 -9.63
C LEU A 101 -15.51 4.09 -10.59
N LEU A 102 -15.35 3.04 -11.40
CA LEU A 102 -14.34 2.96 -12.47
C LEU A 102 -15.01 2.90 -13.84
N ALA A 103 -14.42 3.56 -14.82
CA ALA A 103 -14.81 3.49 -16.22
C ALA A 103 -14.06 2.34 -16.91
N LYS A 104 -14.68 1.75 -17.94
CA LYS A 104 -14.00 0.75 -18.78
C LYS A 104 -12.92 1.40 -19.63
N ILE A 105 -11.78 0.73 -19.70
CA ILE A 105 -10.60 1.11 -20.49
C ILE A 105 -10.05 -0.13 -21.20
N GLU A 106 -9.50 0.08 -22.38
CA GLU A 106 -8.79 -0.95 -23.12
C GLU A 106 -7.29 -0.81 -22.89
N SER A 107 -6.59 -1.95 -22.81
CA SER A 107 -5.14 -1.94 -22.73
C SER A 107 -4.53 -1.53 -24.06
N PRO A 108 -3.69 -0.47 -24.10
CA PRO A 108 -2.97 -0.10 -25.30
C PRO A 108 -1.81 -1.05 -25.60
N ALA A 109 -1.39 -1.86 -24.62
CA ALA A 109 -0.24 -2.72 -24.69
C ALA A 109 -0.66 -4.18 -24.88
N LYS A 110 -0.67 -4.65 -26.14
CA LYS A 110 -1.06 -6.02 -26.49
C LYS A 110 -0.04 -7.08 -26.01
N GLU A 111 1.19 -6.67 -25.73
CA GLU A 111 2.26 -7.56 -25.25
C GLU A 111 2.14 -7.94 -23.77
N VAL A 112 1.27 -7.29 -23.00
CA VAL A 112 1.07 -7.63 -21.59
C VAL A 112 0.52 -9.05 -21.52
N PRO A 113 1.21 -9.98 -20.83
CA PRO A 113 0.72 -11.33 -20.65
C PRO A 113 -0.65 -11.33 -19.94
N ALA A 114 -1.50 -12.28 -20.27
CA ALA A 114 -2.82 -12.37 -19.65
C ALA A 114 -2.72 -12.56 -18.11
N LYS A 115 -1.67 -13.28 -17.64
CA LYS A 115 -1.51 -13.64 -16.24
C LYS A 115 -0.03 -13.60 -15.81
N ILE A 116 0.16 -13.41 -14.52
CA ILE A 116 1.40 -13.71 -13.80
C ILE A 116 1.10 -14.82 -12.78
N GLY A 117 1.74 -16.00 -12.93
CA GLY A 117 1.23 -17.19 -12.25
C GLY A 117 -0.23 -17.44 -12.61
N ASN A 118 -1.11 -17.50 -11.62
CA ASN A 118 -2.56 -17.66 -11.83
C ASN A 118 -3.33 -16.33 -11.80
N TYR A 119 -2.66 -15.21 -11.50
CA TYR A 119 -3.31 -13.92 -11.32
C TYR A 119 -3.40 -13.13 -12.64
N PRO A 120 -4.59 -12.61 -13.05
CA PRO A 120 -4.74 -11.76 -14.23
C PRO A 120 -3.94 -10.45 -14.07
N ILE A 121 -3.15 -10.06 -15.09
CA ILE A 121 -2.42 -8.78 -15.03
C ILE A 121 -3.39 -7.62 -15.25
N ASN A 122 -4.26 -7.72 -16.26
CA ASN A 122 -5.33 -6.75 -16.47
C ASN A 122 -6.66 -7.32 -15.98
N ASP A 123 -7.55 -6.47 -15.50
CA ASP A 123 -8.92 -6.88 -15.14
C ASP A 123 -9.65 -7.42 -16.39
N PRO A 124 -10.13 -8.68 -16.37
CA PRO A 124 -10.85 -9.26 -17.51
C PRO A 124 -12.15 -8.49 -17.88
N ARG A 125 -12.71 -7.73 -16.94
CA ARG A 125 -13.92 -6.91 -17.16
C ARG A 125 -13.59 -5.54 -17.75
N GLY A 126 -12.30 -5.16 -17.79
CA GLY A 126 -11.78 -3.94 -18.39
C GLY A 126 -11.88 -2.67 -17.55
N PHE A 127 -11.97 -2.75 -16.22
CA PHE A 127 -12.04 -1.57 -15.35
C PHE A 127 -10.67 -1.03 -14.92
N TYR A 128 -9.62 -1.86 -14.95
CA TYR A 128 -8.27 -1.43 -14.59
C TYR A 128 -7.20 -2.28 -15.27
N LEU A 129 -6.02 -1.73 -15.40
CA LEU A 129 -4.85 -2.37 -16.03
C LEU A 129 -3.75 -2.56 -15.01
N GLY A 130 -3.02 -3.67 -15.11
CA GLY A 130 -1.75 -3.84 -14.43
C GLY A 130 -0.69 -2.94 -15.05
N GLN A 131 -0.13 -2.03 -14.27
CA GLN A 131 0.88 -1.08 -14.73
C GLN A 131 2.31 -1.52 -14.35
N ALA A 132 2.46 -2.20 -13.23
CA ALA A 132 3.69 -2.83 -12.79
C ALA A 132 3.34 -4.11 -12.03
N LEU A 133 4.29 -5.02 -11.84
CA LEU A 133 4.13 -6.15 -10.94
C LEU A 133 4.80 -5.83 -9.60
N ALA A 134 4.32 -6.45 -8.54
CA ALA A 134 4.89 -6.30 -7.21
C ALA A 134 4.67 -7.55 -6.37
N GLY A 135 5.62 -7.81 -5.49
CA GLY A 135 5.54 -8.84 -4.46
C GLY A 135 5.82 -8.29 -3.07
N TYR A 136 5.51 -9.07 -2.05
CA TYR A 136 5.64 -8.66 -0.65
C TYR A 136 6.75 -9.46 0.01
N GLY A 137 7.54 -8.77 0.85
CA GLY A 137 8.68 -9.41 1.48
C GLY A 137 9.26 -8.60 2.63
N MET A 138 10.47 -8.96 2.98
CA MET A 138 11.21 -8.35 4.07
C MET A 138 12.46 -7.69 3.54
N MET A 139 12.71 -6.46 3.97
CA MET A 139 14.00 -5.81 3.80
C MET A 139 14.68 -5.64 5.16
N TRP A 140 16.01 -5.62 5.16
CA TRP A 140 16.76 -5.35 6.38
C TRP A 140 18.03 -4.56 6.11
N ASN A 141 18.46 -3.81 7.12
CA ASN A 141 19.72 -3.07 7.09
C ASN A 141 20.86 -3.98 7.55
N THR A 142 21.82 -4.27 6.68
CA THR A 142 22.91 -5.22 6.97
C THR A 142 23.85 -4.75 8.07
N ARG A 143 24.07 -3.42 8.19
CA ARG A 143 24.88 -2.84 9.27
C ARG A 143 24.19 -2.96 10.63
N TYR A 144 22.88 -2.67 10.65
CA TYR A 144 22.05 -2.85 11.85
C TYR A 144 22.05 -4.30 12.31
N MET A 145 21.82 -5.25 11.37
CA MET A 145 21.80 -6.69 11.67
C MET A 145 23.13 -7.15 12.27
N ALA A 146 24.26 -6.73 11.69
CA ALA A 146 25.59 -7.05 12.21
C ALA A 146 25.83 -6.48 13.61
N ALA A 147 25.50 -5.20 13.82
CA ALA A 147 25.68 -4.52 15.11
C ALA A 147 24.87 -5.17 16.25
N ASN A 148 23.66 -5.66 15.94
CA ASN A 148 22.77 -6.30 16.90
C ASN A 148 22.88 -7.84 16.89
N LYS A 149 23.80 -8.42 16.12
CA LYS A 149 24.01 -9.88 15.98
C LYS A 149 22.74 -10.64 15.59
N LEU A 150 21.91 -10.04 14.72
CA LEU A 150 20.66 -10.61 14.26
C LEU A 150 20.89 -11.51 13.05
N PRO A 151 20.28 -12.71 12.98
CA PRO A 151 20.31 -13.53 11.78
C PRO A 151 19.47 -12.90 10.66
N GLU A 152 19.82 -13.18 9.40
CA GLU A 152 19.03 -12.72 8.26
C GLU A 152 17.73 -13.52 8.16
N PRO A 153 16.53 -12.86 8.12
CA PRO A 153 15.26 -13.56 7.98
C PRO A 153 15.05 -14.05 6.54
N ARG A 154 14.31 -15.14 6.38
CA ARG A 154 13.95 -15.70 5.08
C ARG A 154 12.45 -15.90 4.92
N GLU A 155 11.76 -16.24 5.99
CA GLU A 155 10.32 -16.52 6.02
C GLU A 155 9.62 -15.61 7.03
N TRP A 156 8.33 -15.36 6.83
CA TRP A 156 7.55 -14.56 7.79
C TRP A 156 7.62 -15.12 9.21
N ALA A 157 7.64 -16.47 9.32
CA ALA A 157 7.75 -17.15 10.60
C ALA A 157 9.06 -16.85 11.36
N ASP A 158 10.13 -16.45 10.66
CA ASP A 158 11.35 -16.03 11.34
C ASP A 158 11.11 -14.81 12.22
N LEU A 159 10.31 -13.84 11.74
CA LEU A 159 10.05 -12.60 12.46
C LEU A 159 9.24 -12.81 13.75
N THR A 160 8.71 -14.00 14.01
CA THR A 160 8.03 -14.34 15.25
C THR A 160 9.00 -14.74 16.37
N LYS A 161 10.28 -14.99 16.04
CA LYS A 161 11.31 -15.43 16.99
C LYS A 161 11.69 -14.30 17.96
N PRO A 162 11.99 -14.64 19.24
CA PRO A 162 12.36 -13.64 20.25
C PRO A 162 13.58 -12.77 19.90
N VAL A 163 14.52 -13.32 19.08
CA VAL A 163 15.71 -12.58 18.65
C VAL A 163 15.39 -11.29 17.89
N TYR A 164 14.22 -11.20 17.28
CA TYR A 164 13.78 -10.00 16.54
C TYR A 164 12.93 -9.03 17.35
N PHE A 165 12.75 -9.28 18.64
CA PHE A 165 11.96 -8.41 19.51
C PHE A 165 12.47 -6.96 19.46
N SER A 166 11.60 -6.01 19.13
CA SER A 166 11.90 -4.58 18.98
C SER A 166 12.84 -4.21 17.82
N HIS A 167 13.00 -5.11 16.83
CA HIS A 167 13.85 -4.85 15.65
C HIS A 167 13.06 -4.79 14.33
N VAL A 168 11.78 -5.07 14.35
CA VAL A 168 10.91 -5.12 13.17
C VAL A 168 10.08 -3.85 13.06
N ALA A 169 9.69 -3.46 11.85
CA ALA A 169 8.71 -2.41 11.59
C ALA A 169 7.74 -2.83 10.49
N MET A 170 6.50 -2.40 10.61
CA MET A 170 5.45 -2.52 9.58
C MET A 170 4.51 -1.32 9.64
N SER A 171 3.60 -1.20 8.68
CA SER A 171 2.49 -0.24 8.72
C SER A 171 1.17 -0.94 9.06
N SER A 172 0.06 -0.20 9.10
CA SER A 172 -1.29 -0.73 9.32
C SER A 172 -2.03 -0.92 7.98
N PRO A 173 -2.86 -1.98 7.82
CA PRO A 173 -3.74 -2.17 6.66
C PRO A 173 -4.68 -1.00 6.40
N SER A 174 -5.22 -0.39 7.44
CA SER A 174 -6.14 0.76 7.34
C SER A 174 -5.49 2.02 6.76
N ARG A 175 -4.15 2.08 6.75
CA ARG A 175 -3.36 3.23 6.30
C ARG A 175 -2.55 2.94 5.04
N SER A 176 -2.46 1.68 4.63
CA SER A 176 -1.60 1.23 3.54
C SER A 176 -2.18 0.04 2.81
N GLY A 177 -2.53 0.22 1.54
CA GLY A 177 -2.91 -0.89 0.66
C GLY A 177 -1.80 -1.94 0.51
N THR A 178 -0.53 -1.53 0.52
CA THR A 178 0.63 -2.44 0.57
C THR A 178 0.57 -3.34 1.79
N THR A 179 0.33 -2.77 2.97
CA THR A 179 0.26 -3.56 4.21
C THR A 179 -0.99 -4.45 4.22
N HIS A 180 -2.12 -3.95 3.70
CA HIS A 180 -3.33 -4.76 3.54
C HIS A 180 -3.03 -6.01 2.71
N LEU A 181 -2.40 -5.87 1.55
CA LEU A 181 -2.03 -6.99 0.70
C LEU A 181 -0.98 -7.91 1.33
N THR A 182 -0.05 -7.37 2.13
CA THR A 182 0.90 -8.21 2.89
C THR A 182 0.17 -9.09 3.90
N VAL A 183 -0.74 -8.51 4.69
CA VAL A 183 -1.57 -9.22 5.66
C VAL A 183 -2.44 -10.26 4.94
N GLU A 184 -3.16 -9.87 3.89
CA GLU A 184 -3.98 -10.78 3.10
C GLU A 184 -3.18 -11.92 2.48
N THR A 185 -1.98 -11.66 1.98
CA THR A 185 -1.10 -12.70 1.43
C THR A 185 -0.75 -13.73 2.50
N ILE A 186 -0.47 -13.31 3.73
CA ILE A 186 -0.20 -14.21 4.85
C ILE A 186 -1.48 -14.98 5.25
N LEU A 187 -2.62 -14.29 5.34
CA LEU A 187 -3.90 -14.92 5.69
C LEU A 187 -4.37 -15.94 4.64
N GLN A 188 -4.15 -15.65 3.36
CA GLN A 188 -4.52 -16.59 2.28
C GLN A 188 -3.53 -17.75 2.15
N GLY A 189 -2.26 -17.53 2.44
CA GLY A 189 -1.23 -18.56 2.35
C GLY A 189 -1.17 -19.50 3.54
N GLU A 190 -1.47 -19.00 4.75
CA GLU A 190 -1.40 -19.78 6.01
C GLU A 190 -2.76 -20.18 6.57
N GLY A 191 -3.87 -19.62 6.04
CA GLY A 191 -5.20 -19.68 6.63
C GLY A 191 -5.43 -18.61 7.68
N TRP A 192 -6.72 -18.37 8.03
CA TRP A 192 -7.13 -17.26 8.89
C TRP A 192 -6.48 -17.30 10.28
N GLU A 193 -6.69 -18.39 11.02
CA GLU A 193 -6.23 -18.51 12.42
C GLU A 193 -4.69 -18.47 12.51
N LYS A 194 -4.01 -19.29 11.69
CA LYS A 194 -2.55 -19.35 11.69
C LYS A 194 -1.93 -18.06 11.18
N GLY A 195 -2.50 -17.48 10.14
CA GLY A 195 -2.04 -16.20 9.58
C GLY A 195 -2.17 -15.05 10.57
N TRP A 196 -3.31 -14.94 11.27
CA TRP A 196 -3.49 -13.94 12.32
C TRP A 196 -2.56 -14.18 13.52
N ARG A 197 -2.41 -15.43 13.97
CA ARG A 197 -1.43 -15.78 15.01
C ARG A 197 -0.03 -15.29 14.62
N GLN A 198 0.39 -15.56 13.40
CA GLN A 198 1.68 -15.13 12.88
C GLN A 198 1.78 -13.60 12.84
N MET A 199 0.74 -12.90 12.37
CA MET A 199 0.70 -11.44 12.33
C MET A 199 0.78 -10.81 13.73
N LEU A 200 0.06 -11.35 14.72
CA LEU A 200 0.12 -10.90 16.11
C LEU A 200 1.53 -11.06 16.69
N MET A 201 2.18 -12.20 16.43
CA MET A 201 3.55 -12.45 16.89
C MET A 201 4.58 -11.54 16.19
N ILE A 202 4.45 -11.31 14.89
CA ILE A 202 5.31 -10.36 14.14
C ILE A 202 5.10 -8.95 14.69
N ALA A 203 3.85 -8.51 14.83
CA ALA A 203 3.51 -7.19 15.33
C ALA A 203 4.03 -6.98 16.77
N ALA A 204 3.98 -8.02 17.61
CA ALA A 204 4.54 -7.98 18.96
C ALA A 204 6.06 -7.75 18.99
N ASN A 205 6.78 -8.18 17.95
CA ASN A 205 8.21 -7.94 17.77
C ASN A 205 8.52 -6.61 17.06
N CYS A 206 7.49 -5.85 16.64
CA CYS A 206 7.71 -4.56 16.01
C CYS A 206 8.14 -3.49 17.04
N ALA A 207 9.15 -2.71 16.67
CA ALA A 207 9.49 -1.46 17.35
C ALA A 207 8.47 -0.36 17.01
N ALA A 208 7.85 -0.43 15.83
CA ALA A 208 6.88 0.56 15.39
C ALA A 208 5.86 0.01 14.38
N ILE A 209 4.64 0.56 14.45
CA ILE A 209 3.61 0.49 13.41
C ILE A 209 3.52 1.89 12.78
N THR A 210 4.06 2.05 11.55
CA THR A 210 4.19 3.37 10.90
C THR A 210 2.87 3.86 10.29
N GLU A 211 2.74 5.19 10.15
CA GLU A 211 1.57 5.83 9.53
C GLU A 211 1.41 5.50 8.04
N ARG A 212 2.53 5.37 7.33
CA ARG A 212 2.57 5.10 5.88
C ARG A 212 3.55 3.98 5.60
N SER A 213 3.27 3.19 4.57
CA SER A 213 4.14 2.08 4.17
C SER A 213 5.58 2.50 3.87
N PHE A 214 5.80 3.70 3.34
CA PHE A 214 7.16 4.19 3.05
C PHE A 214 7.94 4.62 4.31
N GLY A 215 7.28 4.88 5.44
CA GLY A 215 7.98 5.07 6.72
C GLY A 215 8.75 3.84 7.20
N VAL A 216 8.37 2.64 6.73
CA VAL A 216 9.08 1.40 7.04
C VAL A 216 10.46 1.35 6.36
N PRO A 217 10.57 1.44 5.00
CA PRO A 217 11.87 1.43 4.34
C PRO A 217 12.74 2.63 4.72
N ASP A 218 12.15 3.81 4.95
CA ASP A 218 12.91 4.98 5.41
C ASP A 218 13.61 4.69 6.75
N GLY A 219 12.88 4.11 7.72
CA GLY A 219 13.45 3.76 9.02
C GLY A 219 14.50 2.64 8.94
N VAL A 220 14.31 1.64 8.03
CA VAL A 220 15.32 0.60 7.80
C VAL A 220 16.56 1.18 7.12
N ASN A 221 16.41 2.02 6.11
CA ASN A 221 17.54 2.67 5.42
C ASN A 221 18.41 3.49 6.39
N ASN A 222 17.76 4.20 7.31
CA ASN A 222 18.43 5.05 8.29
C ASN A 222 18.91 4.29 9.56
N GLY A 223 18.62 2.98 9.65
CA GLY A 223 19.00 2.18 10.82
C GLY A 223 18.19 2.46 12.08
N GLN A 224 17.00 3.05 11.94
CA GLN A 224 16.03 3.20 13.04
C GLN A 224 15.39 1.84 13.38
N TYR A 225 15.17 1.02 12.36
CA TYR A 225 14.70 -0.36 12.47
C TYR A 225 15.68 -1.30 11.78
N GLY A 226 15.76 -2.54 12.25
CA GLY A 226 16.61 -3.54 11.63
C GLY A 226 15.96 -4.14 10.38
N ILE A 227 14.66 -4.45 10.48
CA ILE A 227 13.89 -5.21 9.49
C ILE A 227 12.55 -4.52 9.23
N GLY A 228 12.11 -4.52 7.98
CA GLY A 228 10.81 -3.98 7.58
C GLY A 228 10.01 -4.93 6.70
N LEU A 229 8.69 -5.02 6.95
CA LEU A 229 7.75 -5.65 6.04
C LEU A 229 7.41 -4.65 4.94
N VAL A 230 7.74 -4.97 3.70
CA VAL A 230 7.65 -4.02 2.58
C VAL A 230 7.16 -4.70 1.29
N ILE A 231 6.66 -3.90 0.38
CA ILE A 231 6.54 -4.25 -1.03
C ILE A 231 7.92 -4.21 -1.68
N ASP A 232 8.17 -5.07 -2.62
CA ASP A 232 9.48 -5.34 -3.21
C ASP A 232 10.25 -4.13 -3.72
N PHE A 233 9.57 -3.21 -4.39
CA PHE A 233 10.23 -2.04 -4.97
C PHE A 233 10.94 -1.15 -3.92
N PHE A 234 10.50 -1.14 -2.67
CA PHE A 234 11.20 -0.42 -1.61
C PHE A 234 12.55 -1.06 -1.28
N GLY A 235 12.57 -2.40 -1.16
CA GLY A 235 13.82 -3.13 -0.96
C GLY A 235 14.76 -3.02 -2.18
N LEU A 236 14.20 -3.18 -3.39
CA LEU A 236 14.96 -3.11 -4.64
C LEU A 236 15.55 -1.72 -4.88
N SER A 237 14.75 -0.65 -4.67
CA SER A 237 15.24 0.72 -4.85
C SER A 237 16.29 1.12 -3.79
N ALA A 238 16.13 0.67 -2.54
CA ALA A 238 17.13 0.89 -1.51
C ALA A 238 18.47 0.25 -1.88
N MET A 239 18.45 -1.01 -2.34
CA MET A 239 19.65 -1.71 -2.81
C MET A 239 20.26 -1.01 -4.03
N ALA A 240 19.45 -0.66 -5.03
CA ALA A 240 19.89 0.02 -6.24
C ALA A 240 20.46 1.42 -5.98
N SER A 241 19.96 2.10 -4.93
CA SER A 241 20.45 3.41 -4.48
C SER A 241 21.66 3.33 -3.54
N GLY A 242 22.22 2.12 -3.30
CA GLY A 242 23.45 1.93 -2.53
C GLY A 242 23.27 1.94 -0.99
N PHE A 243 22.04 1.85 -0.48
CA PHE A 243 21.83 1.64 0.95
C PHE A 243 22.36 0.25 1.37
N PRO A 244 22.87 0.09 2.59
CA PRO A 244 23.36 -1.18 3.11
C PRO A 244 22.16 -2.09 3.47
N THR A 245 21.35 -2.44 2.48
CA THR A 245 20.13 -3.21 2.67
C THR A 245 20.11 -4.45 1.80
N LYS A 246 19.32 -5.44 2.22
CA LYS A 246 18.94 -6.62 1.44
C LYS A 246 17.43 -6.78 1.46
N PHE A 247 16.92 -7.56 0.50
CA PHE A 247 15.51 -7.88 0.37
C PHE A 247 15.32 -9.36 0.06
N VAL A 248 14.25 -9.98 0.56
CA VAL A 248 13.85 -11.35 0.26
C VAL A 248 12.34 -11.45 0.06
N TYR A 249 11.96 -12.30 -0.91
CA TYR A 249 10.59 -12.81 -1.01
C TYR A 249 10.49 -14.07 -0.16
N PRO A 250 9.66 -14.10 0.89
CA PRO A 250 9.36 -15.35 1.60
C PRO A 250 8.55 -16.29 0.71
N SER A 251 8.51 -17.57 1.05
CA SER A 251 7.78 -18.57 0.25
C SER A 251 6.27 -18.27 0.20
N VAL A 252 5.70 -17.79 1.31
CA VAL A 252 4.31 -17.32 1.39
C VAL A 252 4.27 -15.86 0.93
N THR A 253 4.36 -15.64 -0.37
CA THR A 253 4.17 -14.35 -1.01
C THR A 253 3.28 -14.50 -2.24
N ALA A 254 2.79 -13.39 -2.77
CA ALA A 254 2.07 -13.29 -4.03
C ALA A 254 2.77 -12.27 -4.93
N ILE A 255 2.76 -12.51 -6.24
CA ILE A 255 3.11 -11.48 -7.23
C ILE A 255 1.81 -11.05 -7.88
N VAL A 256 1.48 -9.80 -7.71
CA VAL A 256 0.23 -9.21 -8.21
C VAL A 256 0.50 -7.88 -8.91
N PRO A 257 -0.38 -7.43 -9.82
CA PRO A 257 -0.20 -6.13 -10.44
C PRO A 257 -0.46 -4.97 -9.47
N ALA A 258 0.34 -3.93 -9.61
CA ALA A 258 -0.02 -2.58 -9.23
C ALA A 258 -0.87 -2.01 -10.36
N ASN A 259 -2.02 -1.44 -10.05
CA ASN A 259 -3.02 -1.14 -11.06
C ASN A 259 -3.19 0.36 -11.30
N ILE A 260 -3.68 0.67 -12.51
CA ILE A 260 -4.12 1.99 -12.93
C ILE A 260 -5.51 1.87 -13.58
N GLY A 261 -6.41 2.78 -13.26
CA GLY A 261 -7.77 2.80 -13.80
C GLY A 261 -8.30 4.23 -13.95
N MET A 262 -9.25 4.40 -14.86
CA MET A 262 -9.95 5.67 -15.05
C MET A 262 -11.15 5.72 -14.11
N VAL A 263 -11.32 6.83 -13.41
CA VAL A 263 -12.47 7.04 -12.52
C VAL A 263 -13.73 7.28 -13.36
N ALA A 264 -14.86 6.69 -12.96
CA ALA A 264 -16.13 6.92 -13.62
C ALA A 264 -16.57 8.38 -13.45
N GLY A 265 -16.92 9.03 -14.55
CA GLY A 265 -17.23 10.46 -14.54
C GLY A 265 -16.00 11.37 -14.46
N ALA A 266 -14.81 10.87 -14.83
CA ALA A 266 -13.59 11.66 -14.98
C ALA A 266 -13.83 12.91 -15.83
N ARG A 267 -13.45 14.08 -15.31
CA ARG A 267 -13.68 15.37 -16.01
C ARG A 267 -12.79 15.53 -17.23
N ASN A 268 -11.59 14.96 -17.18
CA ASN A 268 -10.58 15.04 -18.22
C ASN A 268 -10.30 13.64 -18.82
N ALA A 269 -11.37 12.92 -19.16
CA ALA A 269 -11.32 11.49 -19.56
C ALA A 269 -10.32 11.24 -20.71
N GLU A 270 -10.22 12.14 -21.70
CA GLU A 270 -9.25 12.00 -22.79
C GLU A 270 -7.81 12.12 -22.30
N ASN A 271 -7.51 13.10 -21.45
CA ASN A 271 -6.19 13.26 -20.86
C ASN A 271 -5.86 12.10 -19.90
N ALA A 272 -6.85 11.61 -19.15
CA ALA A 272 -6.71 10.40 -18.32
C ALA A 272 -6.31 9.20 -19.18
N ARG A 273 -6.96 8.98 -20.31
CA ARG A 273 -6.63 7.92 -21.27
C ARG A 273 -5.22 8.08 -21.82
N ARG A 274 -4.81 9.30 -22.18
CA ARG A 274 -3.45 9.59 -22.65
C ARG A 274 -2.42 9.28 -21.58
N PHE A 275 -2.68 9.66 -20.31
CA PHE A 275 -1.80 9.37 -19.19
C PHE A 275 -1.69 7.86 -18.93
N ILE A 276 -2.80 7.14 -18.88
CA ILE A 276 -2.82 5.67 -18.73
C ILE A 276 -2.05 5.01 -19.86
N ASN A 277 -2.30 5.39 -21.11
CA ASN A 277 -1.59 4.85 -22.28
C ASN A 277 -0.08 5.11 -22.22
N TYR A 278 0.32 6.29 -21.72
CA TYR A 278 1.73 6.59 -21.52
C TYR A 278 2.37 5.67 -20.47
N THR A 279 1.71 5.43 -19.34
CA THR A 279 2.23 4.54 -18.30
C THR A 279 2.41 3.09 -18.79
N MET A 280 1.63 2.68 -19.79
CA MET A 280 1.66 1.35 -20.42
C MET A 280 2.57 1.28 -21.65
N SER A 281 3.11 2.40 -22.13
CA SER A 281 4.02 2.43 -23.27
C SER A 281 5.40 1.86 -22.91
N VAL A 282 6.19 1.47 -23.91
CA VAL A 282 7.58 1.01 -23.69
C VAL A 282 8.37 2.04 -22.89
N GLU A 283 8.29 3.34 -23.26
CA GLU A 283 8.95 4.43 -22.54
C GLU A 283 8.49 4.53 -21.07
N GLY A 284 7.17 4.48 -20.83
CA GLY A 284 6.61 4.48 -19.48
C GLY A 284 7.02 3.26 -18.66
N GLN A 285 7.12 2.09 -19.29
CA GLN A 285 7.55 0.87 -18.60
C GLN A 285 9.06 0.84 -18.32
N GLU A 286 9.89 1.45 -19.19
CA GLU A 286 11.32 1.59 -18.96
C GLU A 286 11.65 2.52 -17.77
N LEU A 287 10.81 3.53 -17.48
CA LEU A 287 10.96 4.36 -16.28
C LEU A 287 10.94 3.55 -14.98
N LEU A 288 10.31 2.38 -14.99
CA LEU A 288 10.26 1.49 -13.81
C LEU A 288 11.62 0.92 -13.41
N PHE A 289 12.61 0.95 -14.33
CA PHE A 289 13.99 0.53 -14.05
C PHE A 289 14.84 1.62 -13.37
N ASP A 290 14.33 2.86 -13.25
CA ASP A 290 15.05 3.89 -12.51
C ASP A 290 15.40 3.37 -11.10
N PRO A 291 16.66 3.48 -10.64
CA PRO A 291 17.09 2.98 -9.32
C PRO A 291 16.24 3.46 -8.15
N LYS A 292 15.67 4.68 -8.25
CA LYS A 292 14.80 5.24 -7.20
C LYS A 292 13.37 4.69 -7.25
N ILE A 293 13.00 4.02 -8.35
CA ILE A 293 11.66 3.45 -8.60
C ILE A 293 11.69 1.94 -8.43
N SER A 294 12.56 1.25 -9.18
CA SER A 294 12.84 -0.19 -9.12
C SER A 294 11.60 -1.08 -9.08
N ARG A 295 10.63 -0.84 -9.96
CA ARG A 295 9.41 -1.66 -10.06
C ARG A 295 9.52 -2.65 -11.22
N LEU A 296 8.81 -3.77 -11.11
CA LEU A 296 8.79 -4.82 -12.12
C LEU A 296 7.83 -4.44 -13.26
N PRO A 297 8.31 -4.13 -14.48
CA PRO A 297 7.46 -3.84 -15.62
C PRO A 297 6.50 -5.00 -15.96
N VAL A 298 5.33 -4.68 -16.51
CA VAL A 298 4.39 -5.70 -17.03
C VAL A 298 4.69 -6.10 -18.47
N LEU A 299 5.53 -5.35 -19.18
CA LEU A 299 5.95 -5.66 -20.55
C LEU A 299 7.22 -6.53 -20.54
N PRO A 300 7.16 -7.82 -20.95
CA PRO A 300 8.34 -8.67 -21.00
C PRO A 300 9.44 -8.14 -21.91
N SER A 301 9.09 -7.46 -22.99
CA SER A 301 10.03 -6.95 -24.00
C SER A 301 11.03 -5.92 -23.44
N VAL A 302 10.63 -5.11 -22.43
CA VAL A 302 11.50 -4.08 -21.84
C VAL A 302 12.63 -4.64 -20.98
N TYR A 303 12.50 -5.90 -20.49
CA TYR A 303 13.53 -6.52 -19.64
C TYR A 303 14.89 -6.72 -20.35
N LYS A 304 14.94 -6.58 -21.67
CA LYS A 304 16.20 -6.52 -22.42
C LYS A 304 17.08 -5.33 -22.01
N LYS A 305 16.46 -4.26 -21.47
CA LYS A 305 17.11 -3.05 -20.96
C LYS A 305 17.23 -3.01 -19.43
N ALA A 306 16.79 -4.07 -18.75
CA ALA A 306 16.86 -4.11 -17.29
C ALA A 306 18.31 -4.03 -16.79
N PRO A 307 18.56 -3.34 -15.66
CA PRO A 307 19.86 -3.36 -15.02
C PRO A 307 20.31 -4.79 -14.68
N ALA A 308 21.63 -5.01 -14.64
CA ALA A 308 22.18 -6.31 -14.27
C ALA A 308 21.67 -6.76 -12.89
N GLY A 309 21.18 -8.01 -12.81
CA GLY A 309 20.62 -8.56 -11.58
C GLY A 309 19.20 -8.09 -11.23
N PHE A 310 18.58 -7.24 -12.04
CA PHE A 310 17.19 -6.82 -11.82
C PHE A 310 16.25 -8.04 -11.92
N PRO A 311 15.33 -8.22 -10.94
CA PRO A 311 14.45 -9.39 -10.96
C PRO A 311 13.48 -9.33 -12.14
N ASN A 312 13.34 -10.47 -12.81
CA ASN A 312 12.38 -10.64 -13.90
C ASN A 312 11.34 -11.70 -13.52
N PRO A 313 10.09 -11.32 -13.26
CA PRO A 313 9.06 -12.24 -12.78
C PRO A 313 8.61 -13.25 -13.85
N PHE A 314 8.90 -12.99 -15.13
CA PHE A 314 8.53 -13.89 -16.23
C PHE A 314 9.50 -15.06 -16.43
N THR A 315 10.64 -15.09 -15.72
CA THR A 315 11.63 -16.18 -15.83
C THR A 315 11.37 -17.38 -14.93
N GLY A 316 10.33 -17.33 -14.10
CA GLY A 316 10.02 -18.40 -13.14
C GLY A 316 10.99 -18.51 -11.96
N LYS A 317 11.92 -17.53 -11.78
CA LYS A 317 12.84 -17.50 -10.64
C LYS A 317 12.14 -17.11 -9.33
N ILE A 318 11.14 -16.23 -9.40
CA ILE A 318 10.30 -15.87 -8.27
C ILE A 318 9.13 -16.87 -8.26
N LYS A 319 9.03 -17.71 -7.21
CA LYS A 319 8.04 -18.77 -7.09
C LYS A 319 7.11 -18.52 -5.90
N PRO A 320 6.12 -17.60 -6.04
CA PRO A 320 5.16 -17.36 -4.98
C PRO A 320 4.29 -18.60 -4.75
N LYS A 321 4.05 -18.97 -3.48
CA LYS A 321 3.15 -20.08 -3.13
C LYS A 321 1.68 -19.67 -3.05
N VAL A 322 1.40 -18.36 -2.94
CA VAL A 322 0.04 -17.87 -2.76
C VAL A 322 -0.59 -17.55 -4.11
N ASN A 323 -1.68 -18.22 -4.42
CA ASN A 323 -2.60 -17.80 -5.47
C ASN A 323 -3.53 -16.75 -4.88
N PHE A 324 -3.16 -15.49 -5.03
CA PHE A 324 -3.89 -14.39 -4.40
C PHE A 324 -5.31 -14.26 -4.97
N ASP A 325 -6.29 -14.26 -4.08
CA ASP A 325 -7.71 -14.04 -4.39
C ASP A 325 -8.10 -12.61 -4.01
N SER A 326 -8.21 -11.74 -5.02
CA SER A 326 -8.58 -10.34 -4.82
C SER A 326 -10.04 -10.15 -4.43
N GLU A 327 -10.94 -11.05 -4.82
CA GLU A 327 -12.35 -10.99 -4.44
C GLU A 327 -12.53 -11.32 -2.96
N LEU A 328 -11.80 -12.35 -2.46
CA LEU A 328 -11.77 -12.65 -1.04
C LEU A 328 -11.18 -11.48 -0.24
N SER A 329 -10.06 -10.91 -0.70
CA SER A 329 -9.42 -9.75 -0.08
C SER A 329 -10.38 -8.56 -0.03
N GLU A 330 -11.04 -8.24 -1.15
CA GLU A 330 -12.06 -7.19 -1.23
C GLU A 330 -13.22 -7.44 -0.27
N THR A 331 -13.72 -8.68 -0.25
CA THR A 331 -14.88 -9.05 0.58
C THR A 331 -14.63 -8.70 2.04
N ARG A 332 -13.45 -8.96 2.58
CA ARG A 332 -13.11 -8.73 4.00
C ARG A 332 -12.18 -7.53 4.24
N TYR A 333 -12.01 -6.66 3.24
CA TYR A 333 -11.10 -5.52 3.25
C TYR A 333 -11.24 -4.64 4.51
N TYR A 334 -12.46 -4.24 4.83
CA TYR A 334 -12.73 -3.37 5.98
C TYR A 334 -12.66 -4.12 7.31
N VAL A 335 -13.08 -5.39 7.34
CA VAL A 335 -12.99 -6.24 8.54
C VAL A 335 -11.53 -6.46 8.93
N VAL A 336 -10.67 -6.83 7.98
CA VAL A 336 -9.22 -7.05 8.22
C VAL A 336 -8.56 -5.76 8.71
N SER A 337 -8.87 -4.62 8.07
CA SER A 337 -8.32 -3.33 8.45
C SER A 337 -8.74 -2.91 9.87
N SER A 338 -10.02 -3.02 10.19
CA SER A 338 -10.55 -2.66 11.52
C SER A 338 -10.04 -3.62 12.59
N LEU A 339 -10.05 -4.93 12.32
CA LEU A 339 -9.54 -5.94 13.26
C LEU A 339 -8.07 -5.72 13.59
N PHE A 340 -7.25 -5.43 12.57
CA PHE A 340 -5.83 -5.12 12.78
C PHE A 340 -5.65 -3.89 13.67
N ASP A 341 -6.39 -2.81 13.42
CA ASP A 341 -6.24 -1.60 14.20
C ASP A 341 -6.67 -1.80 15.65
N HIS A 342 -7.79 -2.49 15.90
CA HIS A 342 -8.33 -2.65 17.24
C HIS A 342 -7.63 -3.74 18.07
N THR A 343 -6.89 -4.65 17.45
CA THR A 343 -6.15 -5.70 18.16
C THR A 343 -4.64 -5.50 18.13
N ILE A 344 -4.10 -4.80 17.13
CA ILE A 344 -2.66 -4.56 16.97
C ILE A 344 -2.33 -3.08 17.12
N THR A 345 -2.77 -2.21 16.17
CA THR A 345 -2.30 -0.81 16.12
C THR A 345 -2.57 -0.06 17.42
N PHE A 346 -3.82 -0.10 17.91
CA PHE A 346 -4.23 0.62 19.12
C PHE A 346 -3.90 -0.12 20.43
N ARG A 347 -3.46 -1.38 20.33
CA ARG A 347 -3.07 -2.25 21.45
C ARG A 347 -1.62 -2.71 21.36
N HIS A 348 -0.82 -2.05 20.54
CA HIS A 348 0.55 -2.45 20.27
C HIS A 348 1.40 -2.53 21.56
N ARG A 349 1.22 -1.58 22.47
CA ARG A 349 1.94 -1.56 23.74
C ARG A 349 1.60 -2.77 24.61
N GLU A 350 0.33 -3.10 24.73
CA GLU A 350 -0.14 -4.24 25.53
C GLU A 350 0.27 -5.58 24.88
N LEU A 351 0.14 -5.70 23.57
CA LEU A 351 0.59 -6.88 22.81
C LEU A 351 2.10 -7.12 22.97
N THR A 352 2.90 -6.07 22.83
CA THR A 352 4.37 -6.13 22.99
C THR A 352 4.75 -6.52 24.42
N ALA A 353 4.05 -5.98 25.43
CA ALA A 353 4.29 -6.33 26.84
C ALA A 353 3.99 -7.81 27.13
N ALA A 354 2.86 -8.33 26.60
CA ALA A 354 2.51 -9.73 26.73
C ALA A 354 3.54 -10.65 26.08
N ALA A 355 3.94 -10.36 24.83
CA ALA A 355 4.94 -11.14 24.12
C ALA A 355 6.28 -11.14 24.85
N ARG A 356 6.73 -9.98 25.36
CA ARG A 356 7.98 -9.86 26.13
C ARG A 356 7.93 -10.72 27.40
N ALA A 357 6.82 -10.69 28.14
CA ALA A 357 6.65 -11.50 29.34
C ALA A 357 6.70 -13.02 28.99
N ILE A 358 6.02 -13.44 27.93
CA ILE A 358 6.05 -14.82 27.45
C ILE A 358 7.49 -15.25 27.08
N GLN A 359 8.17 -14.46 26.23
CA GLN A 359 9.55 -14.76 25.81
C GLN A 359 10.55 -14.82 26.99
N GLN A 360 10.40 -13.94 27.95
CA GLN A 360 11.24 -13.93 29.17
C GLN A 360 10.97 -15.17 30.04
N ALA A 361 9.72 -15.57 30.19
CA ALA A 361 9.34 -16.77 30.94
C ALA A 361 9.88 -18.04 30.27
N GLU A 362 9.77 -18.13 28.95
CA GLU A 362 10.32 -19.24 28.17
C GLU A 362 11.83 -19.35 28.33
N ALA A 363 12.54 -18.22 28.24
CA ALA A 363 13.99 -18.18 28.43
C ALA A 363 14.41 -18.62 29.83
N ARG A 364 13.66 -18.23 30.87
CA ARG A 364 13.93 -18.64 32.27
C ARG A 364 13.65 -20.13 32.53
N LEU A 365 12.66 -20.68 31.83
CA LEU A 365 12.25 -22.09 31.96
C LEU A 365 13.00 -23.01 30.99
N ALA A 366 13.85 -22.48 30.13
CA ALA A 366 14.63 -23.27 29.19
C ALA A 366 15.52 -24.29 29.94
N GLY A 367 15.34 -25.58 29.60
CA GLY A 367 16.06 -26.66 30.27
C GLY A 367 15.55 -27.01 31.69
N LYS A 368 14.48 -26.38 32.15
CA LYS A 368 13.88 -26.62 33.48
C LYS A 368 12.44 -27.15 33.29
N PRO A 369 12.22 -28.46 33.32
CA PRO A 369 10.90 -29.03 33.14
C PRO A 369 9.97 -28.68 34.32
N ASN A 370 8.88 -27.94 34.03
CA ASN A 370 7.83 -27.62 35.00
C ASN A 370 6.50 -27.66 34.27
N ALA A 371 5.74 -28.73 34.47
CA ALA A 371 4.47 -28.94 33.76
C ALA A 371 3.43 -27.82 34.05
N GLN A 372 3.38 -27.31 35.27
CA GLN A 372 2.45 -26.21 35.62
C GLN A 372 2.86 -24.90 34.92
N ALA A 373 4.14 -24.57 34.90
CA ALA A 373 4.64 -23.40 34.19
C ALA A 373 4.39 -23.50 32.67
N GLN A 374 4.58 -24.69 32.10
CA GLN A 374 4.30 -24.95 30.66
C GLN A 374 2.80 -24.76 30.34
N LYS A 375 1.89 -25.19 31.23
CA LYS A 375 0.46 -24.98 31.06
C LYS A 375 0.10 -23.49 31.08
N LEU A 376 0.67 -22.72 32.03
CA LEU A 376 0.45 -21.27 32.09
C LEU A 376 0.98 -20.53 30.85
N LEU A 377 2.15 -20.95 30.32
CA LEU A 377 2.69 -20.39 29.09
C LEU A 377 1.87 -20.73 27.86
N ALA A 378 1.33 -21.95 27.77
CA ALA A 378 0.44 -22.33 26.67
C ALA A 378 -0.84 -21.48 26.68
N GLU A 379 -1.45 -21.28 27.88
CA GLU A 379 -2.61 -20.39 28.04
C GLU A 379 -2.27 -18.92 27.70
N ALA A 380 -1.13 -18.43 28.16
CA ALA A 380 -0.66 -17.08 27.85
C ALA A 380 -0.50 -16.85 26.34
N ARG A 381 0.11 -17.83 25.64
CA ARG A 381 0.26 -17.76 24.18
C ARG A 381 -1.08 -17.78 23.44
N GLU A 382 -2.03 -18.59 23.93
CA GLU A 382 -3.35 -18.68 23.33
C GLU A 382 -4.08 -17.37 23.48
N LEU A 383 -4.07 -16.74 24.67
CA LEU A 383 -4.67 -15.43 24.90
C LEU A 383 -3.99 -14.32 24.07
N ALA A 384 -2.67 -14.32 23.97
CA ALA A 384 -1.95 -13.25 23.27
C ALA A 384 -2.04 -13.34 21.74
N PHE A 385 -2.15 -14.54 21.18
CA PHE A 385 -1.94 -14.74 19.74
C PHE A 385 -3.09 -15.43 19.00
N THR A 386 -4.26 -15.56 19.63
CA THR A 386 -5.48 -16.02 18.94
C THR A 386 -6.32 -14.83 18.50
N PRO A 387 -6.75 -14.78 17.21
CA PRO A 387 -7.60 -13.70 16.74
C PRO A 387 -8.95 -13.68 17.44
N VAL A 388 -9.49 -12.49 17.73
CA VAL A 388 -10.79 -12.31 18.38
C VAL A 388 -11.98 -12.55 17.44
N VAL A 389 -11.73 -12.68 16.14
CA VAL A 389 -12.72 -13.01 15.10
C VAL A 389 -12.31 -14.31 14.45
N SER A 390 -13.19 -15.31 14.45
CA SER A 390 -12.95 -16.61 13.80
C SER A 390 -13.04 -16.52 12.26
N GLU A 391 -12.45 -17.49 11.57
CA GLU A 391 -12.57 -17.61 10.11
C GLU A 391 -14.03 -17.70 9.66
N GLN A 392 -14.86 -18.49 10.36
CA GLN A 392 -16.27 -18.60 10.06
C GLN A 392 -16.95 -17.23 10.10
N LYS A 393 -16.65 -16.40 11.13
CA LYS A 393 -17.24 -15.06 11.25
C LYS A 393 -16.71 -14.09 10.18
N SER A 394 -15.45 -14.23 9.78
CA SER A 394 -14.87 -13.42 8.70
C SER A 394 -15.46 -13.72 7.31
N LYS A 395 -16.14 -14.85 7.15
CA LYS A 395 -16.85 -15.28 5.93
C LYS A 395 -18.36 -15.04 5.98
N ASP A 396 -18.90 -14.63 7.13
CA ASP A 396 -20.31 -14.32 7.32
C ASP A 396 -20.68 -13.08 6.50
N LYS A 397 -21.58 -13.26 5.53
CA LYS A 397 -21.94 -12.22 4.56
C LYS A 397 -22.56 -10.98 5.21
N GLU A 398 -23.41 -11.16 6.21
CA GLU A 398 -24.06 -10.05 6.91
C GLU A 398 -23.05 -9.26 7.75
N PHE A 399 -22.17 -9.97 8.46
CA PHE A 399 -21.10 -9.36 9.23
C PHE A 399 -20.14 -8.57 8.35
N VAL A 400 -19.71 -9.12 7.23
CA VAL A 400 -18.79 -8.45 6.30
C VAL A 400 -19.48 -7.25 5.63
N ALA A 401 -20.75 -7.40 5.22
CA ALA A 401 -21.53 -6.32 4.60
C ALA A 401 -21.71 -5.12 5.54
N LEU A 402 -21.81 -5.35 6.86
CA LEU A 402 -21.88 -4.29 7.85
C LEU A 402 -20.71 -3.31 7.74
N PHE A 403 -19.49 -3.81 7.54
CA PHE A 403 -18.29 -2.98 7.44
C PHE A 403 -18.12 -2.31 6.06
N ARG A 404 -18.75 -2.83 5.00
CA ARG A 404 -18.63 -2.31 3.63
C ARG A 404 -19.47 -1.07 3.37
N GLU A 405 -20.56 -0.87 4.09
CA GLU A 405 -21.48 0.25 3.86
C GLU A 405 -20.82 1.59 4.17
N THR A 406 -20.87 2.48 3.20
CA THR A 406 -20.24 3.80 3.23
C THR A 406 -21.17 4.90 3.74
N LYS A 407 -22.47 4.81 3.39
CA LYS A 407 -23.51 5.65 3.98
C LYS A 407 -24.18 4.87 5.11
N ARG A 408 -23.55 4.87 6.27
CA ARG A 408 -24.02 4.13 7.43
C ARG A 408 -25.15 4.91 8.14
N SER A 409 -26.22 4.21 8.50
CA SER A 409 -27.17 4.75 9.45
C SER A 409 -26.50 4.93 10.83
N ALA A 410 -27.07 5.77 11.69
CA ALA A 410 -26.59 5.93 13.05
C ALA A 410 -26.56 4.60 13.81
N GLU A 411 -27.55 3.74 13.58
CA GLU A 411 -27.63 2.40 14.18
C GLU A 411 -26.47 1.49 13.73
N LYS A 412 -26.19 1.40 12.43
CA LYS A 412 -25.06 0.61 11.91
C LYS A 412 -23.71 1.16 12.39
N THR A 413 -23.55 2.47 12.45
CA THR A 413 -22.36 3.10 13.02
C THR A 413 -22.18 2.67 14.48
N LYS A 414 -23.23 2.72 15.29
CA LYS A 414 -23.21 2.26 16.69
C LYS A 414 -22.86 0.78 16.81
N GLN A 415 -23.43 -0.06 15.93
CA GLN A 415 -23.14 -1.49 15.90
C GLN A 415 -21.66 -1.77 15.58
N ILE A 416 -21.08 -1.11 14.57
CA ILE A 416 -19.65 -1.25 14.20
C ILE A 416 -18.78 -0.77 15.35
N THR A 417 -19.04 0.41 15.90
CA THR A 417 -18.28 0.95 17.05
C THR A 417 -18.33 -0.01 18.23
N GLY A 418 -19.50 -0.59 18.53
CA GLY A 418 -19.62 -1.59 19.59
C GLY A 418 -18.78 -2.85 19.35
N LEU A 419 -18.71 -3.33 18.11
CA LEU A 419 -17.83 -4.46 17.73
C LEU A 419 -16.35 -4.10 17.87
N GLU A 420 -15.95 -2.93 17.41
CA GLU A 420 -14.58 -2.43 17.49
C GLU A 420 -14.13 -2.23 18.94
N GLU A 421 -14.97 -1.66 19.77
CA GLU A 421 -14.76 -1.53 21.23
C GLU A 421 -14.65 -2.91 21.90
N TYR A 422 -15.52 -3.85 21.53
CA TYR A 422 -15.45 -5.22 22.03
C TYR A 422 -14.13 -5.89 21.67
N TRP A 423 -13.68 -5.81 20.41
CA TRP A 423 -12.40 -6.37 20.00
C TRP A 423 -11.23 -5.73 20.74
N SER A 424 -11.23 -4.42 20.84
CA SER A 424 -10.17 -3.65 21.49
C SER A 424 -10.09 -3.95 22.98
N SER A 425 -11.24 -4.02 23.67
CA SER A 425 -11.30 -4.35 25.11
C SER A 425 -10.93 -5.81 25.37
N THR A 426 -11.37 -6.74 24.53
CA THR A 426 -11.04 -8.16 24.62
C THR A 426 -9.55 -8.38 24.40
N ALA A 427 -8.97 -7.81 23.34
CA ALA A 427 -7.54 -7.88 23.07
C ALA A 427 -6.73 -7.35 24.26
N ARG A 428 -7.09 -6.17 24.80
CA ARG A 428 -6.42 -5.59 25.97
C ARG A 428 -6.47 -6.53 27.18
N LYS A 429 -7.65 -7.07 27.52
CA LYS A 429 -7.79 -8.01 28.64
C LYS A 429 -6.96 -9.27 28.43
N ASN A 430 -6.99 -9.83 27.22
CA ASN A 430 -6.24 -11.04 26.87
C ASN A 430 -4.73 -10.79 26.98
N TYR A 431 -4.22 -9.66 26.49
CA TYR A 431 -2.78 -9.33 26.58
C TYR A 431 -2.33 -9.12 28.01
N GLN A 432 -3.12 -8.41 28.83
CA GLN A 432 -2.85 -8.23 30.24
C GLN A 432 -2.81 -9.58 30.99
N ARG A 433 -3.81 -10.42 30.76
CA ARG A 433 -3.88 -11.75 31.36
C ARG A 433 -2.74 -12.66 30.90
N ALA A 434 -2.38 -12.61 29.64
CA ALA A 434 -1.24 -13.35 29.08
C ALA A 434 0.08 -12.94 29.78
N ALA A 435 0.30 -11.65 29.98
CA ALA A 435 1.48 -11.16 30.70
C ALA A 435 1.50 -11.63 32.18
N GLU A 436 0.36 -11.62 32.86
CA GLU A 436 0.24 -12.13 34.25
C GLU A 436 0.59 -13.62 34.33
N LEU A 437 0.00 -14.45 33.45
CA LEU A 437 0.26 -15.88 33.40
C LEU A 437 1.73 -16.21 33.09
N ALA A 438 2.32 -15.48 32.16
CA ALA A 438 3.72 -15.62 31.81
C ALA A 438 4.64 -15.26 32.99
N ASN A 439 4.33 -14.17 33.72
CA ASN A 439 5.08 -13.80 34.93
C ASN A 439 4.94 -14.84 36.04
N GLN A 440 3.74 -15.41 36.23
CA GLN A 440 3.52 -16.52 37.17
C GLN A 440 4.36 -17.75 36.78
N ALA A 441 4.37 -18.11 35.48
CA ALA A 441 5.18 -19.21 34.98
C ALA A 441 6.68 -18.95 35.22
N ALA A 442 7.16 -17.72 34.96
CA ALA A 442 8.55 -17.33 35.18
C ALA A 442 8.98 -17.41 36.66
N ALA A 443 8.06 -17.15 37.59
CA ALA A 443 8.33 -17.27 39.03
C ALA A 443 8.51 -18.74 39.48
N MET A 444 8.06 -19.70 38.69
CA MET A 444 8.23 -21.15 38.94
C MET A 444 9.57 -21.68 38.45
N ALA A 445 10.39 -20.87 37.78
CA ALA A 445 11.73 -21.23 37.33
C ALA A 445 12.70 -21.21 38.53
N LYS A 446 12.70 -22.29 39.33
CA LYS A 446 13.65 -22.49 40.42
C LYS A 446 14.98 -23.06 39.91
#